data_2fa53af17f4c9dcd69bd51c9eea17753
#
_entry.id   2fa53af17f4c9dcd69bd51c9eea17753
#
_cell.length_a   1.000
_cell.length_b   1.000
_cell.length_c   1.000
_cell.angle_alpha   90.00
_cell.angle_beta   90.00
_cell.angle_gamma   90.00
#
_symmetry.space_group_name_H-M   'P 1'
#
loop_
_entity.id
_entity.type
_entity.pdbx_description
1 polymer ?
#
loop_
_entity_poly.entity_id
_entity_poly.type
_entity_poly.pdbx_seq_one_letter_code
_entity_poly.pdbx_strand_id
1 'polypeptide(L)'
;MDRYNVTSVLAPALYGDILLCVDTTTQEQVVVKKMDQLASAKHRTLVRNRHVLEDAHFEKHVNQVLRNEGGHPNVLILRNEFAQDGFDFFVFDYCCQGALFDVMETVPDKLFTRHEAETYFSQILKGLKFIHAAGFAHRDISLENILVDKDNVAKICDFGLAVDINSRPNERVGKPYYIAPEVFDNLTPYDPAKADIWSLGVVLFLLLTGVPLFNVPSKLDESYAYLKRHGLRRLISVWDLDDFVPEEARDLLEKMLSINPRKRYTLQDVLQHPYVQKLF
;
A
#
# COMPACT_ATOMS: atom_id res chain seq x y z
N MET A 1 18.56 -16.22 15.04
CA MET A 1 19.04 -16.07 13.63
C MET A 1 19.65 -17.36 13.05
N ASP A 2 19.95 -18.39 13.85
CA ASP A 2 20.69 -19.60 13.37
C ASP A 2 20.05 -20.35 12.20
N ARG A 3 18.73 -20.23 12.04
CA ARG A 3 17.97 -20.77 10.90
C ARG A 3 18.11 -19.93 9.62
N TYR A 4 18.40 -18.65 9.71
CA TYR A 4 18.35 -17.71 8.60
C TYR A 4 19.72 -17.15 8.30
N ASN A 5 20.37 -17.63 7.25
CA ASN A 5 21.68 -17.15 6.80
C ASN A 5 21.52 -15.87 6.00
N VAL A 6 22.04 -14.76 6.51
CA VAL A 6 22.00 -13.47 5.82
C VAL A 6 22.90 -13.51 4.59
N THR A 7 22.36 -13.17 3.44
CA THR A 7 23.08 -13.05 2.17
C THR A 7 23.37 -11.60 1.79
N SER A 8 22.42 -10.70 2.05
CA SER A 8 22.62 -9.26 1.79
C SER A 8 21.63 -8.41 2.62
N VAL A 9 21.93 -7.12 2.72
CA VAL A 9 20.99 -6.10 3.20
C VAL A 9 20.27 -5.53 1.97
N LEU A 10 18.94 -5.63 1.94
CA LEU A 10 18.12 -5.11 0.84
C LEU A 10 17.87 -3.61 0.99
N ALA A 11 17.51 -3.18 2.21
CA ALA A 11 17.21 -1.79 2.50
C ALA A 11 17.33 -1.48 4.00
N PRO A 12 17.58 -0.22 4.39
CA PRO A 12 17.37 0.22 5.76
C PRO A 12 15.88 0.29 6.08
N ALA A 13 15.51 -0.03 7.33
CA ALA A 13 14.17 0.17 7.87
C ALA A 13 14.20 1.21 8.99
N LEU A 14 13.06 1.69 9.45
CA LEU A 14 12.96 2.72 10.50
C LEU A 14 13.64 2.29 11.79
N TYR A 15 13.46 1.02 12.16
CA TYR A 15 13.98 0.44 13.40
C TYR A 15 15.10 -0.56 13.19
N GLY A 16 15.64 -0.70 11.97
CA GLY A 16 16.70 -1.67 11.67
C GLY A 16 16.93 -1.87 10.18
N ASP A 17 16.96 -3.12 9.74
CA ASP A 17 17.29 -3.49 8.37
C ASP A 17 16.33 -4.52 7.80
N ILE A 18 16.17 -4.49 6.49
CA ILE A 18 15.53 -5.54 5.69
C ILE A 18 16.63 -6.40 5.09
N LEU A 19 16.66 -7.67 5.49
CA LEU A 19 17.72 -8.61 5.13
C LEU A 19 17.20 -9.65 4.16
N LEU A 20 17.95 -9.95 3.10
CA LEU A 20 17.76 -11.15 2.31
C LEU A 20 18.48 -12.30 3.01
N CYS A 21 17.78 -13.40 3.24
CA CYS A 21 18.32 -14.56 3.91
C CYS A 21 17.98 -15.84 3.13
N VAL A 22 18.75 -16.91 3.42
CA VAL A 22 18.38 -18.28 3.05
C VAL A 22 17.93 -19.01 4.31
N ASP A 23 16.71 -19.54 4.30
CA ASP A 23 16.22 -20.43 5.34
C ASP A 23 16.96 -21.77 5.24
N THR A 24 17.78 -22.11 6.23
CA THR A 24 18.63 -23.33 6.22
C THR A 24 17.81 -24.62 6.25
N THR A 25 16.53 -24.56 6.66
CA THR A 25 15.64 -25.71 6.71
C THR A 25 14.99 -26.03 5.35
N THR A 26 14.52 -24.97 4.64
CA THR A 26 13.80 -25.13 3.37
C THR A 26 14.66 -24.83 2.14
N GLN A 27 15.85 -24.22 2.33
CA GLN A 27 16.74 -23.71 1.27
C GLN A 27 16.10 -22.61 0.42
N GLU A 28 14.98 -22.03 0.86
CA GLU A 28 14.31 -20.93 0.17
C GLU A 28 14.90 -19.59 0.58
N GLN A 29 14.86 -18.64 -0.37
CA GLN A 29 15.11 -17.23 -0.04
C GLN A 29 13.92 -16.63 0.68
N VAL A 30 14.20 -15.93 1.77
CA VAL A 30 13.23 -15.21 2.59
C VAL A 30 13.73 -13.81 2.90
N VAL A 31 12.81 -12.92 3.23
CA VAL A 31 13.13 -11.58 3.72
C VAL A 31 12.93 -11.56 5.23
N VAL A 32 13.89 -11.00 5.94
CA VAL A 32 13.83 -10.82 7.40
C VAL A 32 13.87 -9.33 7.71
N LYS A 33 12.77 -8.78 8.24
CA LYS A 33 12.71 -7.45 8.83
C LYS A 33 13.24 -7.54 10.25
N LYS A 34 14.44 -6.97 10.48
CA LYS A 34 15.08 -6.90 11.79
C LYS A 34 14.80 -5.55 12.42
N MET A 35 14.30 -5.52 13.64
CA MET A 35 13.88 -4.29 14.32
C MET A 35 14.44 -4.25 15.74
N ASP A 36 15.10 -3.13 16.10
CA ASP A 36 15.55 -2.84 17.45
C ASP A 36 14.35 -2.62 18.39
N GLN A 37 14.25 -3.40 19.47
CA GLN A 37 13.12 -3.36 20.39
C GLN A 37 13.02 -2.05 21.18
N LEU A 38 14.17 -1.43 21.51
CA LEU A 38 14.16 -0.16 22.24
C LEU A 38 13.76 1.02 21.35
N ALA A 39 14.21 1.01 20.10
CA ALA A 39 13.86 2.04 19.12
C ALA A 39 12.37 1.96 18.77
N SER A 40 11.86 0.76 18.49
CA SER A 40 10.43 0.53 18.16
C SER A 40 9.52 0.88 19.32
N ALA A 41 9.85 0.45 20.56
CA ALA A 41 9.08 0.78 21.76
C ALA A 41 9.02 2.29 22.06
N LYS A 42 10.02 3.06 21.61
CA LYS A 42 10.07 4.51 21.74
C LYS A 42 9.52 5.25 20.53
N HIS A 43 9.07 4.55 19.50
CA HIS A 43 8.68 5.12 18.19
C HIS A 43 9.75 6.07 17.64
N ARG A 44 11.04 5.66 17.67
CA ARG A 44 12.16 6.49 17.23
C ARG A 44 13.03 5.72 16.25
N THR A 45 13.33 6.34 15.12
CA THR A 45 14.22 5.74 14.11
C THR A 45 15.62 5.58 14.65
N LEU A 46 16.32 4.51 14.26
CA LEU A 46 17.75 4.31 14.60
C LEU A 46 18.62 5.39 13.99
N VAL A 47 18.32 5.79 12.75
CA VAL A 47 19.02 6.89 12.08
C VAL A 47 18.32 8.20 12.43
N ARG A 48 19.05 9.19 12.96
CA ARG A 48 18.59 10.54 13.33
C ARG A 48 17.61 10.62 14.51
N ASN A 49 17.29 9.51 15.18
CA ASN A 49 16.43 9.47 16.37
C ASN A 49 15.10 10.27 16.24
N ARG A 50 14.48 10.22 15.05
CA ARG A 50 13.22 10.93 14.79
C ARG A 50 12.03 10.13 15.31
N HIS A 51 11.05 10.83 15.86
CA HIS A 51 9.77 10.22 16.20
C HIS A 51 9.01 9.87 14.92
N VAL A 52 8.41 8.66 14.90
CA VAL A 52 7.60 8.15 13.80
C VAL A 52 6.29 7.60 14.34
N LEU A 53 5.28 7.52 13.49
CA LEU A 53 3.93 7.06 13.84
C LEU A 53 3.73 5.56 13.61
N GLU A 54 4.72 4.89 12.99
CA GLU A 54 4.67 3.45 12.77
C GLU A 54 4.79 2.68 14.09
N ASP A 55 3.87 1.74 14.29
CA ASP A 55 3.77 0.90 15.47
C ASP A 55 4.16 -0.56 15.14
N ALA A 56 5.38 -0.94 15.49
CA ALA A 56 5.88 -2.31 15.26
C ALA A 56 5.11 -3.38 16.04
N HIS A 57 4.54 -3.05 17.20
CA HIS A 57 3.71 -3.99 17.96
C HIS A 57 2.36 -4.22 17.30
N PHE A 58 1.75 -3.14 16.81
CA PHE A 58 0.49 -3.26 16.06
C PHE A 58 0.73 -3.93 14.69
N GLU A 59 1.82 -3.63 13.99
CA GLU A 59 2.24 -4.34 12.78
C GLU A 59 2.35 -5.85 13.02
N LYS A 60 2.99 -6.25 14.13
CA LYS A 60 3.07 -7.65 14.54
C LYS A 60 1.70 -8.27 14.72
N HIS A 61 0.82 -7.59 15.47
CA HIS A 61 -0.55 -8.05 15.71
C HIS A 61 -1.33 -8.25 14.41
N VAL A 62 -1.30 -7.28 13.50
CA VAL A 62 -1.96 -7.36 12.18
C VAL A 62 -1.45 -8.59 11.41
N ASN A 63 -0.13 -8.73 11.29
CA ASN A 63 0.48 -9.86 10.57
C ASN A 63 0.08 -11.22 11.17
N GLN A 64 0.00 -11.33 12.51
CA GLN A 64 -0.45 -12.56 13.21
C GLN A 64 -1.92 -12.86 12.90
N VAL A 65 -2.80 -11.86 12.95
CA VAL A 65 -4.23 -12.05 12.64
C VAL A 65 -4.39 -12.49 11.19
N LEU A 66 -3.77 -11.77 10.22
CA LEU A 66 -3.87 -12.11 8.81
C LEU A 66 -3.36 -13.53 8.51
N ARG A 67 -2.28 -13.97 9.17
CA ARG A 67 -1.78 -15.35 9.08
C ARG A 67 -2.79 -16.36 9.63
N ASN A 68 -3.38 -16.07 10.80
CA ASN A 68 -4.33 -16.96 11.47
C ASN A 68 -5.66 -17.08 10.72
N GLU A 69 -6.06 -16.03 9.96
CA GLU A 69 -7.20 -16.06 9.04
C GLU A 69 -6.93 -16.87 7.75
N GLY A 70 -5.79 -17.57 7.68
CA GLY A 70 -5.40 -18.43 6.56
C GLY A 70 -4.56 -17.75 5.49
N GLY A 71 -4.30 -16.46 5.63
CA GLY A 71 -3.54 -15.67 4.65
C GLY A 71 -4.29 -15.42 3.34
N HIS A 72 -3.67 -14.66 2.43
CA HIS A 72 -4.23 -14.39 1.10
C HIS A 72 -3.10 -14.23 0.07
N PRO A 73 -3.22 -14.74 -1.17
CA PRO A 73 -2.16 -14.66 -2.18
C PRO A 73 -1.66 -13.23 -2.44
N ASN A 74 -2.54 -12.24 -2.32
CA ASN A 74 -2.24 -10.83 -2.59
C ASN A 74 -1.94 -10.01 -1.31
N VAL A 75 -1.53 -10.68 -0.24
CA VAL A 75 -1.03 -10.05 1.00
C VAL A 75 0.26 -10.75 1.39
N LEU A 76 1.29 -9.99 1.72
CA LEU A 76 2.55 -10.56 2.21
C LEU A 76 2.35 -11.08 3.62
N ILE A 77 2.38 -12.41 3.78
CA ILE A 77 2.06 -13.07 5.03
C ILE A 77 3.32 -13.39 5.82
N LEU A 78 3.25 -13.14 7.12
CA LEU A 78 4.31 -13.48 8.08
C LEU A 78 4.49 -15.01 8.16
N ARG A 79 5.65 -15.52 7.72
CA ARG A 79 6.03 -16.94 7.82
C ARG A 79 6.41 -17.34 9.24
N ASN A 80 7.25 -16.50 9.86
CA ASN A 80 7.80 -16.74 11.19
C ASN A 80 8.12 -15.42 11.88
N GLU A 81 8.20 -15.48 13.20
CA GLU A 81 8.62 -14.38 14.04
C GLU A 81 9.36 -14.89 15.26
N PHE A 82 10.36 -14.15 15.71
CA PHE A 82 11.10 -14.44 16.94
C PHE A 82 11.79 -13.19 17.45
N ALA A 83 12.20 -13.24 18.72
CA ALA A 83 13.02 -12.20 19.34
C ALA A 83 14.37 -12.80 19.74
N GLN A 84 15.46 -12.07 19.51
CA GLN A 84 16.81 -12.46 19.88
C GLN A 84 17.70 -11.24 20.07
N ASP A 85 18.53 -11.20 21.11
CA ASP A 85 19.57 -10.19 21.37
C ASP A 85 19.06 -8.73 21.31
N GLY A 86 17.82 -8.47 21.79
CA GLY A 86 17.22 -7.14 21.81
C GLY A 86 16.60 -6.70 20.48
N PHE A 87 16.46 -7.62 19.51
CA PHE A 87 15.80 -7.39 18.24
C PHE A 87 14.57 -8.29 18.08
N ASP A 88 13.54 -7.77 17.41
CA ASP A 88 12.44 -8.52 16.84
C ASP A 88 12.73 -8.82 15.36
N PHE A 89 12.40 -10.03 14.93
CA PHE A 89 12.59 -10.52 13.57
C PHE A 89 11.27 -11.00 13.00
N PHE A 90 10.88 -10.41 11.85
CA PHE A 90 9.71 -10.86 11.08
C PHE A 90 10.20 -11.46 9.77
N VAL A 91 9.80 -12.68 9.48
CA VAL A 91 10.22 -13.43 8.29
C VAL A 91 9.07 -13.51 7.29
N PHE A 92 9.34 -13.11 6.05
CA PHE A 92 8.37 -13.06 4.96
C PHE A 92 8.89 -13.80 3.72
N ASP A 93 8.00 -14.06 2.77
CA ASP A 93 8.39 -14.49 1.43
C ASP A 93 9.25 -13.44 0.74
N TYR A 94 10.22 -13.88 -0.05
CA TYR A 94 10.98 -12.99 -0.91
C TYR A 94 10.24 -12.70 -2.21
N CYS A 95 9.84 -11.47 -2.42
CA CYS A 95 9.26 -10.96 -3.66
C CYS A 95 10.38 -10.41 -4.53
N CYS A 96 10.92 -11.26 -5.43
CA CYS A 96 12.18 -10.98 -6.12
C CYS A 96 12.11 -9.86 -7.16
N GLN A 97 10.92 -9.43 -7.58
CA GLN A 97 10.77 -8.29 -8.50
C GLN A 97 10.73 -6.94 -7.76
N GLY A 98 10.73 -6.96 -6.41
CA GLY A 98 10.71 -5.74 -5.61
C GLY A 98 9.33 -5.09 -5.53
N ALA A 99 9.29 -3.77 -5.33
CA ALA A 99 8.06 -3.01 -5.27
C ALA A 99 7.45 -2.84 -6.67
N LEU A 100 6.12 -2.78 -6.74
CA LEU A 100 5.41 -2.54 -8.00
C LEU A 100 5.78 -1.19 -8.62
N PHE A 101 6.21 -0.23 -7.80
CA PHE A 101 6.81 1.01 -8.26
C PHE A 101 8.10 0.75 -9.06
N ASP A 102 9.00 -0.09 -8.54
CA ASP A 102 10.25 -0.43 -9.22
C ASP A 102 9.97 -1.22 -10.51
N VAL A 103 9.01 -2.14 -10.48
CA VAL A 103 8.56 -2.86 -11.69
C VAL A 103 8.07 -1.89 -12.76
N MET A 104 7.26 -0.88 -12.38
CA MET A 104 6.77 0.14 -13.30
C MET A 104 7.91 0.98 -13.90
N GLU A 105 8.98 1.27 -13.15
CA GLU A 105 10.16 1.98 -13.64
C GLU A 105 10.94 1.18 -14.72
N THR A 106 10.76 -0.15 -14.79
CA THR A 106 11.46 -1.01 -15.78
C THR A 106 10.70 -1.21 -17.08
N VAL A 107 9.38 -0.97 -17.11
CA VAL A 107 8.60 -1.12 -18.34
C VAL A 107 8.76 0.08 -19.28
N PRO A 108 8.58 -0.10 -20.62
CA PRO A 108 8.68 1.01 -21.57
C PRO A 108 7.76 2.16 -21.21
N ASP A 109 8.27 3.38 -21.28
CA ASP A 109 7.57 4.63 -20.97
C ASP A 109 6.98 4.67 -19.55
N LYS A 110 7.39 3.75 -18.67
CA LYS A 110 6.84 3.55 -17.31
C LYS A 110 5.33 3.31 -17.31
N LEU A 111 4.83 2.70 -18.35
CA LEU A 111 3.41 2.49 -18.59
C LEU A 111 3.13 1.00 -18.80
N PHE A 112 2.34 0.43 -17.91
CA PHE A 112 1.82 -0.92 -18.07
C PHE A 112 0.85 -1.00 -19.25
N THR A 113 0.82 -2.15 -19.91
CA THR A 113 -0.32 -2.46 -20.78
C THR A 113 -1.62 -2.44 -19.97
N ARG A 114 -2.74 -2.17 -20.62
CA ARG A 114 -4.04 -2.20 -19.95
C ARG A 114 -4.28 -3.51 -19.18
N HIS A 115 -3.92 -4.63 -19.77
CA HIS A 115 -4.10 -5.95 -19.16
C HIS A 115 -3.24 -6.11 -17.88
N GLU A 116 -2.01 -5.66 -17.89
CA GLU A 116 -1.14 -5.68 -16.70
C GLU A 116 -1.68 -4.76 -15.61
N ALA A 117 -2.06 -3.52 -15.95
CA ALA A 117 -2.64 -2.56 -15.02
C ALA A 117 -3.91 -3.12 -14.34
N GLU A 118 -4.81 -3.69 -15.12
CA GLU A 118 -6.05 -4.32 -14.65
C GLU A 118 -5.77 -5.56 -13.79
N THR A 119 -4.79 -6.37 -14.17
CA THR A 119 -4.37 -7.55 -13.42
C THR A 119 -3.82 -7.16 -12.04
N TYR A 120 -2.87 -6.22 -11.97
CA TYR A 120 -2.34 -5.75 -10.71
C TYR A 120 -3.42 -5.09 -9.85
N PHE A 121 -4.26 -4.24 -10.44
CA PHE A 121 -5.37 -3.62 -9.70
C PHE A 121 -6.32 -4.66 -9.10
N SER A 122 -6.70 -5.69 -9.86
CA SER A 122 -7.55 -6.80 -9.39
C SER A 122 -6.92 -7.53 -8.21
N GLN A 123 -5.61 -7.82 -8.27
CA GLN A 123 -4.85 -8.48 -7.21
C GLN A 123 -4.80 -7.61 -5.94
N ILE A 124 -4.48 -6.32 -6.08
CA ILE A 124 -4.43 -5.36 -4.96
C ILE A 124 -5.79 -5.24 -4.30
N LEU A 125 -6.86 -5.14 -5.09
CA LEU A 125 -8.23 -5.05 -4.58
C LEU A 125 -8.64 -6.30 -3.79
N LYS A 126 -8.24 -7.50 -4.24
CA LYS A 126 -8.46 -8.77 -3.51
C LYS A 126 -7.71 -8.78 -2.18
N GLY A 127 -6.45 -8.35 -2.19
CA GLY A 127 -5.65 -8.21 -0.97
C GLY A 127 -6.26 -7.23 0.02
N LEU A 128 -6.66 -6.03 -0.44
CA LEU A 128 -7.29 -5.03 0.42
C LEU A 128 -8.64 -5.51 0.97
N LYS A 129 -9.43 -6.23 0.17
CA LYS A 129 -10.67 -6.87 0.64
C LYS A 129 -10.40 -7.82 1.81
N PHE A 130 -9.36 -8.63 1.73
CA PHE A 130 -8.98 -9.54 2.81
C PHE A 130 -8.56 -8.79 4.07
N ILE A 131 -7.72 -7.74 3.94
CA ILE A 131 -7.27 -6.92 5.07
C ILE A 131 -8.46 -6.24 5.77
N HIS A 132 -9.37 -5.61 5.00
CA HIS A 132 -10.56 -4.95 5.56
C HIS A 132 -11.52 -5.96 6.22
N ALA A 133 -11.69 -7.16 5.65
CA ALA A 133 -12.50 -8.22 6.24
C ALA A 133 -11.92 -8.74 7.57
N ALA A 134 -10.59 -8.73 7.72
CA ALA A 134 -9.90 -9.05 8.97
C ALA A 134 -9.98 -7.92 10.03
N GLY A 135 -10.64 -6.80 9.72
CA GLY A 135 -10.87 -5.70 10.66
C GLY A 135 -9.82 -4.60 10.65
N PHE A 136 -8.94 -4.53 9.65
CA PHE A 136 -7.88 -3.53 9.57
C PHE A 136 -8.02 -2.61 8.36
N ALA A 137 -7.59 -1.34 8.53
CA ALA A 137 -7.31 -0.43 7.44
C ALA A 137 -5.79 -0.20 7.35
N HIS A 138 -5.26 -0.11 6.13
CA HIS A 138 -3.82 -0.10 5.87
C HIS A 138 -3.18 1.28 6.08
N ARG A 139 -3.83 2.34 5.60
CA ARG A 139 -3.43 3.76 5.65
C ARG A 139 -2.18 4.16 4.84
N ASP A 140 -1.52 3.22 4.15
CA ASP A 140 -0.38 3.51 3.27
C ASP A 140 -0.40 2.64 2.00
N ILE A 141 -1.56 2.48 1.38
CA ILE A 141 -1.70 1.82 0.07
C ILE A 141 -0.99 2.67 -0.98
N SER A 142 0.07 2.10 -1.58
CA SER A 142 0.94 2.77 -2.56
C SER A 142 1.68 1.72 -3.38
N LEU A 143 2.21 2.05 -4.55
CA LEU A 143 2.98 1.10 -5.38
C LEU A 143 4.25 0.61 -4.69
N GLU A 144 4.82 1.40 -3.80
CA GLU A 144 6.01 1.05 -3.00
C GLU A 144 5.71 -0.01 -1.92
N ASN A 145 4.45 -0.08 -1.44
CA ASN A 145 4.00 -1.04 -0.44
C ASN A 145 3.25 -2.23 -1.06
N ILE A 146 3.42 -2.43 -2.36
CA ILE A 146 2.94 -3.60 -3.09
C ILE A 146 4.16 -4.28 -3.69
N LEU A 147 4.49 -5.46 -3.20
CA LEU A 147 5.61 -6.25 -3.70
C LEU A 147 5.14 -7.24 -4.76
N VAL A 148 6.02 -7.55 -5.72
CA VAL A 148 5.74 -8.47 -6.80
C VAL A 148 6.67 -9.68 -6.69
N ASP A 149 6.09 -10.88 -6.66
CA ASP A 149 6.84 -12.12 -6.60
C ASP A 149 7.28 -12.61 -8.00
N LYS A 150 7.97 -13.76 -8.06
CA LYS A 150 8.49 -14.36 -9.30
C LYS A 150 7.40 -14.73 -10.33
N ASP A 151 6.17 -14.90 -9.88
CA ASP A 151 5.01 -15.31 -10.69
C ASP A 151 4.12 -14.12 -11.08
N ASN A 152 4.62 -12.89 -10.95
CA ASN A 152 3.89 -11.63 -11.16
C ASN A 152 2.67 -11.46 -10.23
N VAL A 153 2.71 -12.04 -9.04
CA VAL A 153 1.65 -11.87 -8.05
C VAL A 153 1.98 -10.67 -7.16
N ALA A 154 1.08 -9.67 -7.18
CA ALA A 154 1.18 -8.50 -6.31
C ALA A 154 0.70 -8.83 -4.89
N LYS A 155 1.47 -8.39 -3.90
CA LYS A 155 1.22 -8.62 -2.47
C LYS A 155 1.31 -7.31 -1.69
N ILE A 156 0.24 -6.92 -1.02
CA ILE A 156 0.25 -5.75 -0.11
C ILE A 156 1.13 -6.08 1.09
N CYS A 157 2.02 -5.18 1.48
CA CYS A 157 2.94 -5.33 2.60
C CYS A 157 3.00 -4.05 3.45
N ASP A 158 3.71 -4.14 4.58
CA ASP A 158 3.99 -3.05 5.52
C ASP A 158 2.74 -2.50 6.26
N PHE A 159 2.44 -3.12 7.39
CA PHE A 159 1.31 -2.75 8.25
C PHE A 159 1.70 -1.83 9.41
N GLY A 160 2.86 -1.18 9.36
CA GLY A 160 3.35 -0.28 10.40
C GLY A 160 2.43 0.91 10.69
N LEU A 161 1.63 1.33 9.72
CA LEU A 161 0.64 2.40 9.85
C LEU A 161 -0.81 1.91 9.94
N ALA A 162 -1.05 0.58 9.95
CA ALA A 162 -2.40 0.03 10.01
C ALA A 162 -3.12 0.38 11.33
N VAL A 163 -4.45 0.32 11.30
CA VAL A 163 -5.31 0.54 12.48
C VAL A 163 -6.54 -0.35 12.41
N ASP A 164 -7.26 -0.49 13.53
CA ASP A 164 -8.61 -1.04 13.51
C ASP A 164 -9.49 -0.25 12.55
N ILE A 165 -10.21 -0.94 11.67
CA ILE A 165 -11.00 -0.36 10.60
C ILE A 165 -12.16 0.52 11.13
N ASN A 166 -12.64 0.23 12.34
CA ASN A 166 -13.71 1.00 13.01
C ASN A 166 -13.18 2.17 13.82
N SER A 167 -11.86 2.30 13.94
CA SER A 167 -11.25 3.45 14.64
C SER A 167 -11.53 4.77 13.90
N ARG A 168 -11.23 5.87 14.58
CA ARG A 168 -11.30 7.22 13.98
C ARG A 168 -9.99 7.94 14.28
N PRO A 169 -8.92 7.56 13.56
CA PRO A 169 -7.61 8.18 13.76
C PRO A 169 -7.61 9.65 13.34
N ASN A 170 -6.62 10.38 13.87
CA ASN A 170 -6.43 11.80 13.62
C ASN A 170 -4.95 12.11 13.30
N GLU A 171 -4.18 11.13 12.87
CA GLU A 171 -2.79 11.32 12.44
C GLU A 171 -2.73 11.52 10.93
N ARG A 172 -1.86 12.42 10.50
CA ARG A 172 -1.50 12.58 9.11
C ARG A 172 -0.44 11.55 8.75
N VAL A 173 -0.84 10.50 8.06
CA VAL A 173 0.02 9.36 7.66
C VAL A 173 -0.18 9.01 6.20
N GLY A 174 0.75 8.22 5.66
CA GLY A 174 0.77 7.81 4.26
C GLY A 174 1.63 8.72 3.38
N LYS A 175 1.91 8.25 2.17
CA LYS A 175 2.78 8.96 1.22
C LYS A 175 2.03 10.10 0.52
N PRO A 176 2.67 11.25 0.29
CA PRO A 176 2.02 12.47 -0.25
C PRO A 176 1.24 12.24 -1.55
N TYR A 177 1.75 11.44 -2.47
CA TYR A 177 1.09 11.15 -3.76
C TYR A 177 -0.23 10.38 -3.62
N TYR A 178 -0.42 9.61 -2.52
CA TYR A 178 -1.54 8.68 -2.34
C TYR A 178 -2.49 9.09 -1.21
N ILE A 179 -2.05 10.01 -0.34
CA ILE A 179 -2.79 10.40 0.87
C ILE A 179 -4.15 11.02 0.54
N ALA A 180 -5.19 10.62 1.27
CA ALA A 180 -6.53 11.20 1.11
C ALA A 180 -6.58 12.66 1.62
N PRO A 181 -7.40 13.54 1.01
CA PRO A 181 -7.47 14.95 1.38
C PRO A 181 -7.81 15.18 2.85
N GLU A 182 -8.74 14.43 3.41
CA GLU A 182 -9.13 14.53 4.83
C GLU A 182 -8.01 14.11 5.78
N VAL A 183 -7.14 13.18 5.35
CA VAL A 183 -5.96 12.76 6.12
C VAL A 183 -4.85 13.80 5.99
N PHE A 184 -4.68 14.37 4.80
CA PHE A 184 -3.69 15.43 4.56
C PHE A 184 -4.03 16.71 5.32
N ASP A 185 -5.29 17.15 5.27
CA ASP A 185 -5.75 18.36 5.96
C ASP A 185 -5.72 18.18 7.49
N ASN A 186 -5.91 16.97 7.99
CA ASN A 186 -5.83 16.58 9.41
C ASN A 186 -6.62 17.49 10.35
N LEU A 187 -7.82 17.90 9.93
CA LEU A 187 -8.67 18.81 10.70
C LEU A 187 -9.60 18.09 11.67
N THR A 188 -9.96 16.86 11.38
CA THR A 188 -10.91 16.05 12.16
C THR A 188 -10.55 14.57 12.04
N PRO A 189 -10.95 13.72 13.01
CA PRO A 189 -10.86 12.28 12.88
C PRO A 189 -11.53 11.80 11.58
N TYR A 190 -10.90 10.83 10.90
CA TYR A 190 -11.34 10.34 9.60
C TYR A 190 -11.70 8.85 9.61
N ASP A 191 -12.33 8.38 8.55
CA ASP A 191 -12.63 6.99 8.30
C ASP A 191 -11.45 6.34 7.55
N PRO A 192 -10.67 5.44 8.19
CA PRO A 192 -9.46 4.90 7.58
C PRO A 192 -9.77 3.98 6.39
N ALA A 193 -10.91 3.28 6.37
CA ALA A 193 -11.31 2.48 5.21
C ALA A 193 -11.59 3.36 3.99
N LYS A 194 -12.21 4.54 4.18
CA LYS A 194 -12.43 5.50 3.10
C LYS A 194 -11.13 6.13 2.60
N ALA A 195 -10.15 6.31 3.48
CA ALA A 195 -8.81 6.76 3.09
C ALA A 195 -8.10 5.73 2.21
N ASP A 196 -8.18 4.42 2.54
CA ASP A 196 -7.62 3.34 1.71
C ASP A 196 -8.28 3.30 0.31
N ILE A 197 -9.60 3.56 0.20
CA ILE A 197 -10.29 3.62 -1.11
C ILE A 197 -9.77 4.78 -1.96
N TRP A 198 -9.49 5.94 -1.36
CA TRP A 198 -8.84 7.03 -2.08
C TRP A 198 -7.47 6.63 -2.60
N SER A 199 -6.60 6.10 -1.73
CA SER A 199 -5.25 5.66 -2.09
C SER A 199 -5.27 4.58 -3.19
N LEU A 200 -6.22 3.62 -3.10
CA LEU A 200 -6.43 2.62 -4.14
C LEU A 200 -6.89 3.25 -5.47
N GLY A 201 -7.69 4.31 -5.43
CA GLY A 201 -8.07 5.08 -6.63
C GLY A 201 -6.87 5.76 -7.28
N VAL A 202 -5.97 6.34 -6.49
CA VAL A 202 -4.71 6.91 -6.99
C VAL A 202 -3.83 5.83 -7.60
N VAL A 203 -3.73 4.66 -6.97
CA VAL A 203 -3.01 3.50 -7.51
C VAL A 203 -3.59 3.08 -8.87
N LEU A 204 -4.91 2.95 -9.01
CA LEU A 204 -5.54 2.61 -10.28
C LEU A 204 -5.23 3.65 -11.37
N PHE A 205 -5.34 4.94 -11.05
CA PHE A 205 -5.01 6.00 -11.98
C PHE A 205 -3.56 5.89 -12.46
N LEU A 206 -2.62 5.71 -11.54
CA LEU A 206 -1.19 5.60 -11.84
C LEU A 206 -0.88 4.34 -12.68
N LEU A 207 -1.49 3.19 -12.37
CA LEU A 207 -1.33 1.96 -13.15
C LEU A 207 -1.82 2.10 -14.60
N LEU A 208 -2.91 2.86 -14.81
CA LEU A 208 -3.49 3.07 -16.15
C LEU A 208 -2.75 4.12 -16.97
N THR A 209 -2.15 5.12 -16.32
CA THR A 209 -1.62 6.32 -17.01
C THR A 209 -0.11 6.47 -16.93
N GLY A 210 0.56 5.79 -16.00
CA GLY A 210 1.99 5.97 -15.74
C GLY A 210 2.36 7.31 -15.09
N VAL A 211 1.40 8.21 -14.84
CA VAL A 211 1.67 9.55 -14.28
C VAL A 211 0.95 9.77 -12.95
N PRO A 212 1.58 10.47 -11.98
CA PRO A 212 0.94 10.78 -10.72
C PRO A 212 -0.19 11.80 -10.91
N LEU A 213 -1.31 11.59 -10.19
CA LEU A 213 -2.49 12.46 -10.28
C LEU A 213 -2.23 13.87 -9.72
N PHE A 214 -1.42 13.97 -8.68
CA PHE A 214 -0.95 15.20 -8.01
C PHE A 214 0.29 14.86 -7.16
N ASN A 215 1.02 15.86 -6.66
CA ASN A 215 2.10 15.64 -5.70
C ASN A 215 1.57 15.56 -4.25
N VAL A 216 0.61 16.42 -3.92
CA VAL A 216 -0.07 16.43 -2.61
C VAL A 216 -1.51 16.92 -2.78
N PRO A 217 -2.48 16.45 -1.99
CA PRO A 217 -3.86 16.91 -2.07
C PRO A 217 -4.04 18.28 -1.38
N SER A 218 -3.29 19.27 -1.85
CA SER A 218 -3.26 20.65 -1.35
C SER A 218 -3.78 21.62 -2.39
N LYS A 219 -4.38 22.72 -1.96
CA LYS A 219 -4.79 23.83 -2.83
C LYS A 219 -3.60 24.50 -3.54
N LEU A 220 -2.38 24.31 -3.06
CA LEU A 220 -1.14 24.80 -3.67
C LEU A 220 -0.61 23.88 -4.77
N ASP A 221 -1.11 22.66 -4.86
CA ASP A 221 -0.83 21.74 -5.98
C ASP A 221 -1.81 22.05 -7.12
N GLU A 222 -1.29 22.42 -8.28
CA GLU A 222 -2.09 22.86 -9.43
C GLU A 222 -3.01 21.75 -9.93
N SER A 223 -2.52 20.49 -9.99
CA SER A 223 -3.26 19.33 -10.45
C SER A 223 -4.42 19.01 -9.49
N TYR A 224 -4.15 19.02 -8.19
CA TYR A 224 -5.20 18.80 -7.20
C TYR A 224 -6.21 19.96 -7.17
N ALA A 225 -5.75 21.21 -7.27
CA ALA A 225 -6.64 22.37 -7.36
C ALA A 225 -7.55 22.30 -8.60
N TYR A 226 -6.99 21.84 -9.74
CA TYR A 226 -7.76 21.61 -10.97
C TYR A 226 -8.78 20.49 -10.81
N LEU A 227 -8.35 19.32 -10.30
CA LEU A 227 -9.22 18.19 -9.96
C LEU A 227 -10.41 18.64 -9.09
N LYS A 228 -10.13 19.41 -8.03
CA LYS A 228 -11.16 19.91 -7.10
C LYS A 228 -12.15 20.85 -7.76
N ARG A 229 -11.71 21.67 -8.70
CA ARG A 229 -12.54 22.69 -9.39
C ARG A 229 -13.35 22.12 -10.54
N HIS A 230 -12.74 21.23 -11.32
CA HIS A 230 -13.26 20.83 -12.63
C HIS A 230 -13.63 19.33 -12.72
N GLY A 231 -13.24 18.53 -11.71
CA GLY A 231 -13.47 17.08 -11.68
C GLY A 231 -12.43 16.28 -12.48
N LEU A 232 -12.43 14.97 -12.24
CA LEU A 232 -11.45 14.04 -12.79
C LEU A 232 -11.55 13.92 -14.32
N ARG A 233 -12.77 13.81 -14.86
CA ARG A 233 -12.96 13.70 -16.33
C ARG A 233 -12.32 14.85 -17.09
N ARG A 234 -12.49 16.06 -16.58
CA ARG A 234 -11.91 17.22 -17.21
C ARG A 234 -10.38 17.25 -17.11
N LEU A 235 -9.84 16.79 -15.99
CA LEU A 235 -8.39 16.65 -15.80
C LEU A 235 -7.80 15.63 -16.80
N ILE A 236 -8.40 14.45 -16.91
CA ILE A 236 -8.01 13.40 -17.88
C ILE A 236 -7.99 13.97 -19.30
N SER A 237 -9.04 14.67 -19.71
CA SER A 237 -9.14 15.26 -21.04
C SER A 237 -8.11 16.35 -21.29
N VAL A 238 -7.81 17.21 -20.29
CA VAL A 238 -6.81 18.29 -20.44
C VAL A 238 -5.39 17.72 -20.50
N TRP A 239 -5.16 16.57 -19.88
CA TRP A 239 -3.87 15.88 -19.92
C TRP A 239 -3.72 14.93 -21.12
N ASP A 240 -4.72 14.87 -22.00
CA ASP A 240 -4.74 13.97 -23.16
C ASP A 240 -4.59 12.49 -22.80
N LEU A 241 -5.23 12.10 -21.69
CA LEU A 241 -5.18 10.72 -21.14
C LEU A 241 -6.44 9.91 -21.48
N ASP A 242 -7.29 10.40 -22.39
CA ASP A 242 -8.56 9.74 -22.73
C ASP A 242 -8.38 8.30 -23.24
N ASP A 243 -7.34 8.03 -24.00
CA ASP A 243 -7.06 6.70 -24.56
C ASP A 243 -6.53 5.70 -23.51
N PHE A 244 -5.94 6.18 -22.43
CA PHE A 244 -5.39 5.35 -21.36
C PHE A 244 -6.44 4.95 -20.33
N VAL A 245 -7.42 5.81 -20.06
CA VAL A 245 -8.43 5.58 -19.03
C VAL A 245 -9.79 5.30 -19.69
N PRO A 246 -10.23 4.03 -19.76
CA PRO A 246 -11.53 3.69 -20.36
C PRO A 246 -12.68 4.30 -19.59
N GLU A 247 -13.82 4.54 -20.27
CA GLU A 247 -14.98 5.22 -19.70
C GLU A 247 -15.48 4.61 -18.39
N GLU A 248 -15.50 3.28 -18.31
CA GLU A 248 -15.94 2.58 -17.11
C GLU A 248 -14.92 2.75 -15.94
N ALA A 249 -13.62 2.80 -16.24
CA ALA A 249 -12.60 3.11 -15.24
C ALA A 249 -12.69 4.56 -14.76
N ARG A 250 -13.04 5.51 -15.65
CA ARG A 250 -13.28 6.92 -15.28
C ARG A 250 -14.44 7.03 -14.29
N ASP A 251 -15.54 6.34 -14.55
CA ASP A 251 -16.69 6.35 -13.64
C ASP A 251 -16.30 5.79 -12.25
N LEU A 252 -15.57 4.68 -12.21
CA LEU A 252 -15.06 4.12 -10.95
C LEU A 252 -14.13 5.10 -10.23
N LEU A 253 -13.14 5.65 -10.95
CA LEU A 253 -12.17 6.61 -10.40
C LEU A 253 -12.85 7.86 -9.82
N GLU A 254 -13.88 8.42 -10.48
CA GLU A 254 -14.63 9.55 -9.93
C GLU A 254 -15.29 9.24 -8.58
N LYS A 255 -15.76 8.00 -8.40
CA LYS A 255 -16.38 7.55 -7.16
C LYS A 255 -15.35 7.29 -6.06
N MET A 256 -14.22 6.67 -6.42
CA MET A 256 -13.11 6.39 -5.48
C MET A 256 -12.39 7.69 -5.07
N LEU A 257 -12.18 8.61 -6.00
CA LEU A 257 -11.49 9.89 -5.80
C LEU A 257 -12.45 11.05 -5.44
N SER A 258 -13.61 10.73 -4.87
CA SER A 258 -14.48 11.76 -4.30
C SER A 258 -13.78 12.44 -3.12
N ILE A 259 -13.54 13.77 -3.23
CA ILE A 259 -12.88 14.58 -2.20
C ILE A 259 -13.66 14.54 -0.87
N ASN A 260 -14.99 14.47 -0.96
CA ASN A 260 -15.83 14.27 0.23
C ASN A 260 -15.88 12.78 0.60
N PRO A 261 -15.28 12.32 1.71
CA PRO A 261 -15.24 10.91 2.09
C PRO A 261 -16.65 10.30 2.30
N ARG A 262 -17.67 11.12 2.65
CA ARG A 262 -19.07 10.65 2.79
C ARG A 262 -19.70 10.28 1.45
N LYS A 263 -19.22 10.83 0.33
CA LYS A 263 -19.69 10.52 -1.03
C LYS A 263 -18.79 9.50 -1.73
N ARG A 264 -17.59 9.25 -1.16
CA ARG A 264 -16.64 8.28 -1.70
C ARG A 264 -17.21 6.87 -1.57
N TYR A 265 -16.98 6.05 -2.56
CA TYR A 265 -17.36 4.64 -2.53
C TYR A 265 -16.80 3.93 -1.30
N THR A 266 -17.53 2.93 -0.82
CA THR A 266 -17.03 1.90 0.08
C THR A 266 -16.30 0.82 -0.72
N LEU A 267 -15.56 -0.05 -0.06
CA LEU A 267 -14.95 -1.20 -0.73
C LEU A 267 -16.02 -2.09 -1.40
N GLN A 268 -17.18 -2.24 -0.76
CA GLN A 268 -18.30 -3.00 -1.32
C GLN A 268 -18.82 -2.38 -2.61
N ASP A 269 -18.96 -1.04 -2.66
CA ASP A 269 -19.37 -0.34 -3.88
C ASP A 269 -18.36 -0.53 -5.02
N VAL A 270 -17.04 -0.46 -4.69
CA VAL A 270 -15.96 -0.71 -5.65
C VAL A 270 -16.03 -2.14 -6.20
N LEU A 271 -16.22 -3.14 -5.34
CA LEU A 271 -16.33 -4.54 -5.75
C LEU A 271 -17.54 -4.82 -6.62
N GLN A 272 -18.63 -4.06 -6.48
CA GLN A 272 -19.86 -4.19 -7.27
C GLN A 272 -19.86 -3.39 -8.57
N HIS A 273 -18.84 -2.55 -8.78
CA HIS A 273 -18.77 -1.69 -9.96
C HIS A 273 -18.56 -2.50 -11.26
N PRO A 274 -19.26 -2.18 -12.38
CA PRO A 274 -19.15 -2.93 -13.63
C PRO A 274 -17.72 -3.10 -14.16
N TYR A 275 -16.88 -2.07 -14.05
CA TYR A 275 -15.47 -2.17 -14.41
C TYR A 275 -14.76 -3.27 -13.63
N VAL A 276 -14.96 -3.31 -12.32
CA VAL A 276 -14.33 -4.31 -11.43
C VAL A 276 -14.89 -5.71 -11.68
N GLN A 277 -16.18 -5.84 -11.90
CA GLN A 277 -16.82 -7.14 -12.18
C GLN A 277 -16.28 -7.82 -13.45
N LYS A 278 -15.74 -7.08 -14.39
CA LYS A 278 -15.08 -7.61 -15.60
C LYS A 278 -13.66 -8.13 -15.34
N LEU A 279 -13.04 -7.75 -14.22
CA LEU A 279 -11.68 -8.15 -13.84
C LEU A 279 -11.64 -9.46 -13.05
N PHE A 280 -12.78 -9.95 -12.58
CA PHE A 280 -12.95 -11.17 -11.79
C PHE A 280 -13.65 -12.25 -12.63
#